data_c89b88bb483fb92b2ff2d313a885c461
#
_entry.id   c89b88bb483fb92b2ff2d313a885c461
#
_cell.length_a   1.000
_cell.length_b   1.000
_cell.length_c   1.000
_cell.angle_alpha   90.00
_cell.angle_beta   90.00
_cell.angle_gamma   90.00
#
_symmetry.space_group_name_H-M   'P 1'
#
loop_
_entity.id
_entity.type
_entity.pdbx_description
1 polymer ?
#
loop_
_entity_poly.entity_id
_entity_poly.type
_entity_poly.pdbx_seq_one_letter_code
_entity_poly.pdbx_strand_id
1 'polypeptide(L)' 'MNYNHIAKQVFSLVGPADNILSATHCMTRLRLVLHAKSPEQIEALKKVEGVLGVYDAGEELQVIFGPGQIGRAHV' A
#
# COMPACT_ATOMS: atom_id res chain seq x y z
N MET A 1 -15.14 -3.75 0.82
CA MET A 1 -13.70 -3.52 0.90
C MET A 1 -13.37 -2.25 1.61
N ASN A 2 -12.44 -2.28 2.44
CA ASN A 2 -12.08 -1.09 3.17
C ASN A 2 -10.57 -1.00 3.28
N TYR A 3 -10.12 0.13 3.77
CA TYR A 3 -8.72 0.43 3.88
C TYR A 3 -7.96 -0.61 4.71
N ASN A 4 -8.58 -1.10 5.79
CA ASN A 4 -7.89 -2.04 6.67
C ASN A 4 -7.53 -3.33 5.94
N HIS A 5 -8.40 -3.78 5.07
CA HIS A 5 -8.14 -4.99 4.31
C HIS A 5 -6.95 -4.79 3.36
N ILE A 6 -6.93 -3.65 2.69
CA ILE A 6 -5.82 -3.31 1.80
C ILE A 6 -4.53 -3.19 2.59
N ALA A 7 -4.57 -2.51 3.72
CA ALA A 7 -3.38 -2.30 4.53
C ALA A 7 -2.81 -3.61 5.03
N LYS A 8 -3.65 -4.54 5.44
CA LYS A 8 -3.17 -5.85 5.90
C LYS A 8 -2.41 -6.56 4.80
N GLN A 9 -2.93 -6.55 3.59
CA GLN A 9 -2.26 -7.20 2.49
C GLN A 9 -0.96 -6.51 2.13
N VAL A 10 -0.96 -5.19 2.13
CA VAL A 10 0.25 -4.44 1.84
C VAL A 10 1.32 -4.73 2.87
N PHE A 11 0.97 -4.70 4.15
CA PHE A 11 1.95 -4.93 5.20
C PHE A 11 2.50 -6.36 5.15
N SER A 12 1.70 -7.32 4.78
CA SER A 12 2.20 -8.69 4.66
C SER A 12 3.20 -8.83 3.52
N LEU A 13 3.08 -8.00 2.49
CA LEU A 13 3.99 -8.06 1.35
C LEU A 13 5.28 -7.29 1.59
N VAL A 14 5.25 -6.24 2.39
CA VAL A 14 6.45 -5.44 2.64
C VAL A 14 7.12 -5.79 3.96
N GLY A 15 6.46 -6.61 4.80
CA GLY A 15 7.03 -7.01 6.07
C GLY A 15 8.30 -7.80 5.90
N PRO A 16 8.91 -8.19 7.00
CA PRO A 16 8.43 -8.11 8.38
C PRO A 16 8.35 -6.66 8.89
N ALA A 17 7.83 -6.52 10.09
CA ALA A 17 7.55 -5.20 10.65
C ALA A 17 8.78 -4.32 10.75
N ASP A 18 9.94 -4.88 11.04
CA ASP A 18 11.14 -4.07 11.15
C ASP A 18 11.66 -3.59 9.79
N ASN A 19 11.07 -4.02 8.70
CA ASN A 19 11.34 -3.43 7.40
C ASN A 19 10.55 -2.14 7.18
N ILE A 20 9.54 -1.88 7.99
CA ILE A 20 8.66 -0.74 7.83
C ILE A 20 9.11 0.34 8.80
N LEU A 21 9.78 1.35 8.28
CA LEU A 21 10.31 2.44 9.10
C LEU A 21 9.23 3.46 9.42
N SER A 22 8.29 3.65 8.52
CA SER A 22 7.22 4.62 8.71
C SER A 22 6.06 4.24 7.81
N ALA A 23 4.85 4.49 8.29
CA ALA A 23 3.65 4.26 7.50
C ALA A 23 2.63 5.33 7.86
N THR A 24 2.17 6.05 6.85
CA THR A 24 1.11 7.02 7.01
C THR A 24 0.14 6.85 5.86
N HIS A 25 -1.06 7.34 6.04
CA HIS A 25 -2.02 7.24 4.96
C HIS A 25 -2.91 8.48 4.91
N CYS A 26 -3.46 8.70 3.73
CA CYS A 26 -4.51 9.69 3.54
C CYS A 26 -5.64 8.97 2.81
N MET A 27 -6.58 9.71 2.26
CA MET A 27 -7.78 9.10 1.69
C MET A 27 -7.48 8.18 0.52
N THR A 28 -6.44 8.45 -0.24
CA THR A 28 -6.18 7.74 -1.48
C THR A 28 -4.82 7.08 -1.55
N ARG A 29 -3.99 7.23 -0.53
CA ARG A 29 -2.64 6.69 -0.58
C ARG A 29 -2.18 6.19 0.77
N LEU A 30 -1.41 5.13 0.71
CA LEU A 30 -0.66 4.63 1.85
C LEU A 30 0.81 4.91 1.55
N ARG A 31 1.46 5.69 2.41
CA ARG A 31 2.85 6.08 2.22
C ARG A 31 3.72 5.29 3.16
N LEU A 32 4.69 4.59 2.60
CA LEU A 32 5.55 3.71 3.36
C LEU A 32 7.00 4.12 3.17
N VAL A 33 7.75 4.15 4.26
CA VAL A 33 9.20 4.26 4.20
C VAL A 33 9.73 2.91 4.64
N LEU A 34 10.42 2.23 3.76
CA LEU A 34 10.89 0.87 4.00
C LEU A 34 12.39 0.84 4.11
N HIS A 35 12.89 -0.02 4.98
CA HIS A 35 14.32 -0.24 5.09
C HIS A 35 14.87 -0.83 3.79
N ALA A 36 14.14 -1.77 3.21
CA ALA A 36 14.53 -2.37 1.94
C ALA A 36 13.27 -2.60 1.11
N LYS A 37 13.39 -2.39 -0.18
CA LYS A 37 12.31 -2.68 -1.11
C LYS A 37 12.90 -3.32 -2.35
N SER A 38 12.11 -4.14 -3.02
CA SER A 38 12.55 -4.84 -4.21
C SER A 38 11.52 -4.68 -5.30
N PRO A 39 11.93 -4.84 -6.57
CA PRO A 39 10.97 -4.81 -7.66
C PRO A 39 9.88 -5.86 -7.52
N GLU A 40 10.20 -7.01 -6.96
CA GLU A 40 9.22 -8.07 -6.77
C GLU A 40 8.14 -7.66 -5.80
N GLN A 41 8.51 -6.99 -4.72
CA GLN A 41 7.54 -6.47 -3.77
C GLN A 41 6.63 -5.45 -4.43
N ILE A 42 7.21 -4.57 -5.23
CA ILE A 42 6.43 -3.54 -5.89
C ILE A 42 5.42 -4.17 -6.86
N GLU A 43 5.87 -5.17 -7.61
CA GLU A 43 4.96 -5.85 -8.53
C GLU A 43 3.85 -6.58 -7.78
N ALA A 44 4.18 -7.19 -6.65
CA ALA A 44 3.18 -7.88 -5.85
C ALA A 44 2.15 -6.88 -5.29
N LEU A 45 2.60 -5.72 -4.88
CA LEU A 45 1.69 -4.68 -4.38
C LEU A 45 0.71 -4.23 -5.44
N LYS A 46 1.16 -4.15 -6.68
CA LYS A 46 0.29 -3.74 -7.78
C LYS A 46 -0.84 -4.73 -8.01
N LYS A 47 -0.68 -5.95 -7.56
CA LYS A 47 -1.69 -6.99 -7.75
C LYS A 47 -2.68 -7.09 -6.60
N VAL A 48 -2.49 -6.32 -5.55
CA VAL A 48 -3.43 -6.34 -4.43
C VAL A 48 -4.74 -5.74 -4.88
N GLU A 49 -5.81 -6.43 -4.57
CA GLU A 49 -7.14 -5.94 -4.94
C GLU A 49 -7.41 -4.61 -4.26
N GLY A 50 -7.83 -3.64 -5.03
CA GLY A 50 -8.10 -2.30 -4.52
C GLY A 50 -6.96 -1.33 -4.76
N VAL A 51 -5.78 -1.82 -5.11
CA VAL A 51 -4.64 -0.96 -5.39
C VAL A 51 -4.71 -0.54 -6.85
N LEU A 52 -4.70 0.76 -7.08
CA LEU A 52 -4.73 1.32 -8.43
C LEU A 52 -3.34 1.46 -9.02
N GLY A 53 -2.35 1.62 -8.18
CA GLY A 53 -0.98 1.73 -8.65
C GLY A 53 -0.03 1.85 -7.47
N VAL A 54 1.25 1.77 -7.77
CA VAL A 54 2.31 1.92 -6.77
C VAL A 54 3.34 2.88 -7.35
N TYR A 55 3.69 3.89 -6.58
CA TYR A 55 4.66 4.89 -6.99
C TYR A 55 5.88 4.79 -6.10
N ASP A 56 7.03 4.55 -6.71
CA ASP A 56 8.30 4.48 -6.00
C ASP A 56 8.95 5.86 -6.06
N ALA A 57 8.90 6.57 -4.96
CA ALA A 57 9.43 7.92 -4.88
C ALA A 57 10.82 7.97 -4.24
N GLY A 58 11.57 6.88 -4.33
CA GLY A 58 12.89 6.79 -3.72
C GLY A 58 12.81 6.28 -2.31
N GLU A 59 12.85 7.17 -1.34
CA GLU A 59 12.75 6.75 0.06
C GLU A 59 11.34 6.31 0.43
N GLU A 60 10.35 6.83 -0.26
CA GLU A 60 8.96 6.59 0.07
C GLU A 60 8.30 5.79 -1.02
N LEU A 61 7.54 4.79 -0.62
CA LEU A 61 6.75 3.99 -1.54
C LEU A 61 5.29 4.33 -1.32
N GLN A 62 4.60 4.74 -2.35
CA GLN A 62 3.20 5.15 -2.24
C GLN A 62 2.31 4.12 -2.91
N VAL A 63 1.42 3.55 -2.13
CA VAL A 63 0.42 2.61 -2.63
C VAL A 63 -0.87 3.40 -2.83
N ILE A 64 -1.32 3.48 -4.06
CA ILE A 64 -2.43 4.34 -4.44
C ILE A 64 -3.69 3.48 -4.56
N PHE A 65 -4.74 3.90 -3.86
CA PHE A 65 -6.04 3.27 -3.99
C PHE A 65 -7.08 4.39 -4.14
N GLY A 66 -8.10 4.12 -4.90
CA GLY A 66 -9.09 5.15 -5.16
C GLY A 66 -10.10 5.30 -4.05
N PRO A 67 -10.76 6.45 -3.99
CA PRO A 67 -11.80 6.66 -2.99
C PRO A 67 -12.91 5.62 -3.08
N GLY A 68 -13.11 5.07 -4.24
CA GLY A 68 -14.11 4.03 -4.39
C GLY A 68 -13.76 2.72 -3.72
N GLN A 69 -12.50 2.54 -3.34
CA GLN A 69 -12.06 1.34 -2.64
C GLN A 69 -12.28 1.46 -1.15
N ILE A 70 -12.45 2.70 -0.68
CA ILE A 70 -12.66 2.98 0.72
C ILE A 70 -14.09 3.41 0.88
N GLY A 71 -14.84 3.11 1.63
CA GLY A 71 -16.16 3.64 1.84
C GLY A 71 -17.16 3.38 0.74
N ARG A 72 -16.78 2.72 -0.31
CA ARG A 72 -17.68 2.40 -1.35
C ARG A 72 -18.62 1.37 -0.88
N ALA A 73 -19.70 1.65 -0.77
CA ALA A 73 -20.53 0.68 -0.24
C ALA A 73 -21.34 0.04 -1.27
N HIS A 74 -21.35 0.09 -1.59
CA HIS A 74 -22.09 -0.13 -2.40
C HIS A 74 -22.49 0.26 -3.30
N VAL A 75 -22.49 0.43 -3.53
CA VAL A 75 -23.11 0.86 -4.16
C VAL A 75 -23.71 0.18 -4.58
#